data_8e87c3da9d58bf16291f09c28f704563
#
_entry.id   8e87c3da9d58bf16291f09c28f704563
#
_cell.length_a   1.000
_cell.length_b   1.000
_cell.length_c   1.000
_cell.angle_alpha   90.00
_cell.angle_beta   90.00
_cell.angle_gamma   90.00
#
_symmetry.space_group_name_H-M   'P 1'
#
loop_
_entity.id
_entity.type
_entity.pdbx_description
1 polymer ?
#
loop_
_entity_poly.entity_id
_entity_poly.type
_entity_poly.pdbx_seq_one_letter_code
_entity_poly.pdbx_strand_id
1 'polypeptide(L)'
;MLNIKYRHSASKGNTFIDCPPYWIIHELYDYESEPNARMKMGLAAEETAYRSIKNKLKDEAIIQLGKDKYIKEFEGLEDDPECEWSGMIAKNFVEHLREFGKLVSFQNEKQIPGKEYGLKYDIIGKTDFEFENVIVDTKATAYIRRLKAGRVDPKWYPKEADLRQQFLYRELFSKQTMLLYCSYKDTYAADLGDRVGYLEQMIQAFKNIEHVLTIAKSKEDIVRMYPLTFDNFRWKGSPEAKSFAYKVWNDAFKKGMN
;
A
#
# COMPACT_ATOMS: atom_id res chain seq x y z
N MET A 1 18.41 -20.69 -11.55
CA MET A 1 17.40 -20.25 -10.55
C MET A 1 18.04 -19.17 -9.69
N LEU A 2 17.42 -18.01 -9.62
CA LEU A 2 17.90 -16.90 -8.81
C LEU A 2 17.74 -17.26 -7.30
N ASN A 3 18.81 -17.20 -6.53
CA ASN A 3 18.76 -17.49 -5.10
C ASN A 3 18.50 -16.19 -4.33
N ILE A 4 17.23 -15.86 -4.11
CA ILE A 4 16.83 -14.68 -3.33
C ILE A 4 15.92 -15.11 -2.17
N LYS A 5 16.05 -14.40 -1.05
CA LYS A 5 15.06 -14.49 0.02
C LYS A 5 13.87 -13.61 -0.38
N TYR A 6 12.74 -14.24 -0.65
CA TYR A 6 11.54 -13.54 -1.08
C TYR A 6 10.34 -13.91 -0.20
N ARG A 7 9.44 -12.98 -0.02
CA ARG A 7 8.12 -13.19 0.60
C ARG A 7 7.11 -12.36 -0.18
N HIS A 8 5.96 -12.95 -0.43
CA HIS A 8 4.86 -12.25 -1.07
C HIS A 8 4.17 -11.29 -0.10
N SER A 9 3.69 -10.17 -0.62
CA SER A 9 2.77 -9.27 0.08
C SER A 9 1.83 -8.61 -0.91
N ALA A 10 0.71 -8.07 -0.41
CA ALA A 10 -0.24 -7.35 -1.25
C ALA A 10 0.42 -6.21 -2.03
N SER A 11 1.29 -5.44 -1.39
CA SER A 11 2.03 -4.35 -2.03
C SER A 11 2.89 -4.84 -3.19
N LYS A 12 3.66 -5.92 -3.00
CA LYS A 12 4.52 -6.50 -4.04
C LYS A 12 3.71 -7.05 -5.20
N GLY A 13 2.63 -7.79 -4.92
CA GLY A 13 1.72 -8.30 -5.95
C GLY A 13 1.08 -7.19 -6.76
N ASN A 14 0.55 -6.16 -6.09
CA ASN A 14 -0.03 -4.99 -6.75
C ASN A 14 1.00 -4.23 -7.60
N THR A 15 2.24 -4.08 -7.09
CA THR A 15 3.30 -3.41 -7.84
C THR A 15 3.66 -4.19 -9.10
N PHE A 16 3.73 -5.51 -9.00
CA PHE A 16 4.00 -6.36 -10.15
C PHE A 16 2.87 -6.32 -11.19
N ILE A 17 1.60 -6.37 -10.75
CA ILE A 17 0.44 -6.25 -11.65
C ILE A 17 0.44 -4.91 -12.38
N ASP A 18 0.65 -3.83 -11.64
CA ASP A 18 0.55 -2.48 -12.21
C ASP A 18 1.77 -2.12 -13.10
N CYS A 19 2.97 -2.46 -12.65
CA CYS A 19 4.21 -2.04 -13.31
C CYS A 19 5.38 -2.98 -12.98
N PRO A 20 5.57 -4.09 -13.71
CA PRO A 20 6.69 -5.00 -13.48
C PRO A 20 8.06 -4.31 -13.45
N PRO A 21 8.39 -3.32 -14.33
CA PRO A 21 9.66 -2.61 -14.25
C PRO A 21 9.87 -1.86 -12.93
N TYR A 22 8.81 -1.30 -12.34
CA TYR A 22 8.89 -0.64 -11.05
C TYR A 22 9.09 -1.66 -9.92
N TRP A 23 8.41 -2.81 -9.98
CA TRP A 23 8.64 -3.93 -9.07
C TRP A 23 10.09 -4.43 -9.13
N ILE A 24 10.68 -4.55 -10.34
CA ILE A 24 12.05 -4.99 -10.53
C ILE A 24 13.04 -4.11 -9.78
N ILE A 25 12.98 -2.79 -9.94
CA ILE A 25 13.94 -1.91 -9.26
C ILE A 25 13.80 -1.95 -7.74
N HIS A 26 12.59 -2.07 -7.22
CA HIS A 26 12.36 -2.13 -5.77
C HIS A 26 12.74 -3.48 -5.17
N GLU A 27 12.32 -4.59 -5.78
CA GLU A 27 12.45 -5.92 -5.18
C GLU A 27 13.75 -6.64 -5.53
N LEU A 28 14.38 -6.29 -6.64
CA LEU A 28 15.59 -6.98 -7.09
C LEU A 28 16.85 -6.09 -7.01
N TYR A 29 16.68 -4.79 -7.03
CA TYR A 29 17.80 -3.84 -6.98
C TYR A 29 17.76 -2.93 -5.75
N ASP A 30 16.88 -3.25 -4.79
CA ASP A 30 16.79 -2.60 -3.49
C ASP A 30 16.68 -1.06 -3.60
N TYR A 31 15.98 -0.57 -4.65
CA TYR A 31 15.73 0.86 -4.79
C TYR A 31 14.68 1.31 -3.78
N GLU A 32 15.04 2.21 -2.92
CA GLU A 32 14.13 2.85 -1.98
C GLU A 32 13.81 4.27 -2.45
N SER A 33 12.53 4.57 -2.56
CA SER A 33 12.06 5.93 -2.86
C SER A 33 11.76 6.69 -1.56
N GLU A 34 12.19 7.93 -1.51
CA GLU A 34 11.80 8.81 -0.41
C GLU A 34 10.27 9.02 -0.41
N PRO A 35 9.61 8.96 0.75
CA PRO A 35 8.19 9.23 0.84
C PRO A 35 7.91 10.71 0.51
N ASN A 36 7.00 10.94 -0.44
CA ASN A 36 6.55 12.29 -0.76
C ASN A 36 5.61 12.84 0.33
N ALA A 37 5.28 14.14 0.27
CA ALA A 37 4.45 14.81 1.27
C ALA A 37 3.11 14.09 1.53
N ARG A 38 2.46 13.53 0.49
CA ARG A 38 1.20 12.78 0.65
C ARG A 38 1.38 11.44 1.34
N MET A 39 2.48 10.75 1.09
CA MET A 39 2.82 9.51 1.81
C MET A 39 3.09 9.82 3.28
N LYS A 40 3.89 10.86 3.55
CA LYS A 40 4.15 11.36 4.92
C LYS A 40 2.85 11.72 5.65
N MET A 41 1.94 12.42 4.97
CA MET A 41 0.61 12.75 5.50
C MET A 41 -0.18 11.48 5.90
N GLY A 42 -0.20 10.47 5.04
CA GLY A 42 -0.90 9.21 5.32
C GLY A 42 -0.33 8.50 6.53
N LEU A 43 1.00 8.36 6.60
CA LEU A 43 1.70 7.73 7.72
C LEU A 43 1.47 8.49 9.03
N ALA A 44 1.56 9.82 9.00
CA ALA A 44 1.31 10.66 10.17
C ALA A 44 -0.13 10.54 10.67
N ALA A 45 -1.11 10.54 9.74
CA ALA A 45 -2.52 10.41 10.09
C ALA A 45 -2.84 9.04 10.72
N GLU A 46 -2.33 7.95 10.14
CA GLU A 46 -2.55 6.59 10.62
C GLU A 46 -1.97 6.38 12.02
N GLU A 47 -0.69 6.74 12.23
CA GLU A 47 -0.03 6.61 13.53
C GLU A 47 -0.69 7.50 14.60
N THR A 48 -1.15 8.70 14.21
CA THR A 48 -1.90 9.60 15.09
C THR A 48 -3.23 8.98 15.49
N ALA A 49 -3.96 8.39 14.54
CA ALA A 49 -5.22 7.72 14.83
C ALA A 49 -5.03 6.59 15.85
N TYR A 50 -4.01 5.75 15.66
CA TYR A 50 -3.67 4.70 16.63
C TYR A 50 -3.44 5.26 18.03
N ARG A 51 -2.54 6.23 18.18
CA ARG A 51 -2.24 6.83 19.49
C ARG A 51 -3.45 7.50 20.12
N SER A 52 -4.28 8.12 19.29
CA SER A 52 -5.48 8.82 19.75
C SER A 52 -6.56 7.88 20.28
N ILE A 53 -6.75 6.73 19.63
CA ILE A 53 -7.68 5.69 20.11
C ILE A 53 -7.16 5.11 21.43
N LYS A 54 -5.87 4.76 21.49
CA LYS A 54 -5.24 4.18 22.68
C LYS A 54 -5.31 5.11 23.89
N ASN A 55 -5.09 6.40 23.69
CA ASN A 55 -5.02 7.39 24.76
C ASN A 55 -6.34 8.18 24.93
N LYS A 56 -7.39 7.89 24.17
CA LYS A 56 -8.71 8.55 24.21
C LYS A 56 -8.61 10.07 24.05
N LEU A 57 -7.79 10.53 23.12
CA LEU A 57 -7.56 11.95 22.87
C LEU A 57 -8.83 12.66 22.35
N LYS A 58 -8.96 13.96 22.66
CA LYS A 58 -9.97 14.86 22.10
C LYS A 58 -9.53 15.42 20.75
N ASP A 59 -10.48 15.94 19.98
CA ASP A 59 -10.30 16.35 18.59
C ASP A 59 -9.15 17.32 18.37
N GLU A 60 -9.05 18.37 19.21
CA GLU A 60 -7.99 19.37 19.07
C GLU A 60 -6.59 18.76 19.30
N ALA A 61 -6.50 17.85 20.29
CA ALA A 61 -5.24 17.14 20.59
C ALA A 61 -4.88 16.16 19.45
N ILE A 62 -5.88 15.53 18.80
CA ILE A 62 -5.66 14.67 17.64
C ILE A 62 -5.09 15.47 16.47
N ILE A 63 -5.71 16.61 16.16
CA ILE A 63 -5.27 17.48 15.05
C ILE A 63 -3.83 17.94 15.29
N GLN A 64 -3.53 18.44 16.49
CA GLN A 64 -2.19 18.92 16.82
C GLN A 64 -1.16 17.78 16.76
N LEU A 65 -1.48 16.60 17.30
CA LEU A 65 -0.60 15.43 17.26
C LEU A 65 -0.28 15.00 15.83
N GLY A 66 -1.26 15.07 14.91
CA GLY A 66 -1.07 14.74 13.50
C GLY A 66 -0.08 15.67 12.80
N LYS A 67 -0.20 16.97 13.03
CA LYS A 67 0.76 17.98 12.53
C LYS A 67 2.16 17.75 13.10
N ASP A 68 2.25 17.58 14.41
CA ASP A 68 3.54 17.33 15.08
C ASP A 68 4.24 16.10 14.53
N LYS A 69 3.48 15.02 14.26
CA LYS A 69 4.05 13.81 13.66
C LYS A 69 4.51 14.01 12.23
N TYR A 70 3.70 14.71 11.42
CA TYR A 70 4.07 15.03 10.05
C TYR A 70 5.44 15.74 9.99
N ILE A 71 5.65 16.72 10.87
CA ILE A 71 6.88 17.51 10.92
C ILE A 71 8.03 16.72 11.56
N LYS A 72 7.82 16.18 12.78
CA LYS A 72 8.90 15.67 13.62
C LYS A 72 9.30 14.22 13.34
N GLU A 73 8.34 13.36 12.98
CA GLU A 73 8.59 11.93 12.78
C GLU A 73 8.72 11.57 11.30
N PHE A 74 8.02 12.30 10.42
CA PHE A 74 8.03 12.02 8.98
C PHE A 74 8.76 13.10 8.16
N GLU A 75 9.40 14.06 8.81
CA GLU A 75 10.21 15.10 8.17
C GLU A 75 9.47 15.88 7.07
N GLY A 76 8.17 16.14 7.29
CA GLY A 76 7.35 16.99 6.44
C GLY A 76 7.63 18.47 6.73
N LEU A 77 7.33 19.35 5.78
CA LEU A 77 7.44 20.78 5.98
C LEU A 77 6.19 21.34 6.65
N GLU A 78 6.36 22.29 7.56
CA GLU A 78 5.26 22.94 8.27
C GLU A 78 4.31 23.68 7.30
N ASP A 79 4.87 24.29 6.25
CA ASP A 79 4.11 25.02 5.23
C ASP A 79 3.42 24.12 4.18
N ASP A 80 3.65 22.81 4.22
CA ASP A 80 2.93 21.87 3.34
C ASP A 80 1.45 21.84 3.72
N PRO A 81 0.52 21.93 2.77
CA PRO A 81 -0.91 21.71 3.06
C PRO A 81 -1.19 20.33 3.66
N GLU A 82 -0.35 19.34 3.37
CA GLU A 82 -0.38 18.00 3.92
C GLU A 82 -0.15 17.98 5.45
N CYS A 83 0.55 18.97 6.00
CA CYS A 83 0.73 19.13 7.45
C CYS A 83 -0.63 19.33 8.15
N GLU A 84 -1.42 20.31 7.70
CA GLU A 84 -2.77 20.55 8.22
C GLU A 84 -3.69 19.34 7.98
N TRP A 85 -3.63 18.77 6.79
CA TRP A 85 -4.49 17.63 6.43
C TRP A 85 -4.19 16.38 7.23
N SER A 86 -2.94 16.14 7.65
CA SER A 86 -2.57 14.97 8.45
C SER A 86 -3.35 14.90 9.76
N GLY A 87 -3.48 16.03 10.47
CA GLY A 87 -4.26 16.13 11.69
C GLY A 87 -5.76 15.95 11.47
N MET A 88 -6.31 16.59 10.43
CA MET A 88 -7.73 16.49 10.12
C MET A 88 -8.13 15.08 9.64
N ILE A 89 -7.29 14.44 8.84
CA ILE A 89 -7.51 13.04 8.41
C ILE A 89 -7.42 12.10 9.60
N ALA A 90 -6.45 12.28 10.50
CA ALA A 90 -6.35 11.50 11.73
C ALA A 90 -7.61 11.59 12.59
N LYS A 91 -8.15 12.81 12.75
CA LYS A 91 -9.43 13.01 13.44
C LYS A 91 -10.56 12.22 12.77
N ASN A 92 -10.69 12.33 11.46
CA ASN A 92 -11.70 11.62 10.70
C ASN A 92 -11.53 10.09 10.80
N PHE A 93 -10.30 9.57 10.78
CA PHE A 93 -10.06 8.15 11.06
C PHE A 93 -10.54 7.77 12.46
N VAL A 94 -10.16 8.52 13.49
CA VAL A 94 -10.52 8.22 14.89
C VAL A 94 -12.04 8.21 15.09
N GLU A 95 -12.76 9.16 14.49
CA GLU A 95 -14.20 9.25 14.56
C GLU A 95 -14.86 7.94 14.10
N HIS A 96 -14.50 7.44 12.92
CA HIS A 96 -15.04 6.19 12.38
C HIS A 96 -14.46 4.93 13.06
N LEU A 97 -13.17 4.91 13.37
CA LEU A 97 -12.55 3.73 13.98
C LEU A 97 -13.13 3.41 15.38
N ARG A 98 -13.58 4.41 16.11
CA ARG A 98 -14.24 4.21 17.43
C ARG A 98 -15.55 3.44 17.34
N GLU A 99 -16.23 3.44 16.19
CA GLU A 99 -17.48 2.70 15.97
C GLU A 99 -17.27 1.17 15.97
N PHE A 100 -16.06 0.70 15.70
CA PHE A 100 -15.72 -0.74 15.67
C PHE A 100 -15.41 -1.33 17.05
N GLY A 101 -15.49 -0.53 18.11
CA GLY A 101 -15.27 -0.98 19.47
C GLY A 101 -13.81 -1.03 19.90
N LYS A 102 -13.42 -2.09 20.60
CA LYS A 102 -12.07 -2.20 21.17
C LYS A 102 -11.03 -2.57 20.10
N LEU A 103 -10.01 -1.73 19.97
CA LEU A 103 -8.83 -2.03 19.16
C LEU A 103 -8.06 -3.21 19.76
N VAL A 104 -7.83 -4.23 18.97
CA VAL A 104 -7.07 -5.44 19.34
C VAL A 104 -5.59 -5.24 19.04
N SER A 105 -5.27 -4.82 17.80
CA SER A 105 -3.89 -4.58 17.40
C SER A 105 -3.79 -3.49 16.32
N PHE A 106 -2.59 -2.95 16.19
CA PHE A 106 -2.21 -1.98 15.16
C PHE A 106 -0.97 -2.49 14.45
N GLN A 107 -0.97 -2.42 13.12
CA GLN A 107 0.10 -2.91 12.26
C GLN A 107 0.48 -4.38 12.55
N ASN A 108 -0.54 -5.21 12.78
CA ASN A 108 -0.35 -6.64 13.03
C ASN A 108 0.13 -7.36 11.77
N GLU A 109 1.24 -8.07 11.90
CA GLU A 109 1.82 -8.85 10.82
C GLU A 109 1.47 -10.32 10.99
N LYS A 110 1.00 -10.97 9.92
CA LYS A 110 0.77 -12.40 9.85
C LYS A 110 1.46 -12.99 8.63
N GLN A 111 2.15 -14.09 8.83
CA GLN A 111 2.77 -14.88 7.77
C GLN A 111 2.07 -16.23 7.68
N ILE A 112 1.80 -16.67 6.45
CA ILE A 112 1.29 -18.01 6.18
C ILE A 112 2.16 -18.71 5.14
N PRO A 113 2.25 -20.05 5.19
CA PRO A 113 2.98 -20.83 4.21
C PRO A 113 2.38 -20.70 2.83
N GLY A 114 3.16 -20.29 1.85
CA GLY A 114 2.71 -20.14 0.46
C GLY A 114 2.27 -21.45 -0.19
N LYS A 115 2.75 -22.59 0.32
CA LYS A 115 2.38 -23.93 -0.18
C LYS A 115 0.88 -24.20 -0.17
N GLU A 116 0.11 -23.56 0.72
CA GLU A 116 -1.35 -23.67 0.78
C GLU A 116 -2.02 -23.11 -0.48
N TYR A 117 -1.34 -22.23 -1.19
CA TYR A 117 -1.78 -21.62 -2.46
C TYR A 117 -0.98 -22.10 -3.67
N GLY A 118 -0.18 -23.14 -3.49
CA GLY A 118 0.72 -23.66 -4.53
C GLY A 118 1.87 -22.72 -4.87
N LEU A 119 2.33 -21.96 -3.88
CA LEU A 119 3.46 -21.04 -3.96
C LEU A 119 4.69 -21.60 -3.24
N LYS A 120 5.88 -21.19 -3.71
CA LYS A 120 7.16 -21.54 -3.11
C LYS A 120 7.50 -20.66 -1.90
N TYR A 121 7.14 -19.39 -1.98
CA TYR A 121 7.45 -18.39 -0.95
C TYR A 121 6.21 -18.09 -0.11
N ASP A 122 6.45 -17.80 1.16
CA ASP A 122 5.40 -17.47 2.10
C ASP A 122 4.74 -16.12 1.77
N ILE A 123 3.50 -15.97 2.24
CA ILE A 123 2.72 -14.74 2.10
C ILE A 123 2.71 -14.03 3.45
N ILE A 124 2.96 -12.72 3.40
CA ILE A 124 2.91 -11.85 4.57
C ILE A 124 1.82 -10.80 4.36
N GLY A 125 1.01 -10.60 5.38
CA GLY A 125 0.03 -9.53 5.47
C GLY A 125 0.31 -8.66 6.69
N LYS A 126 0.22 -7.35 6.53
CA LYS A 126 0.32 -6.38 7.63
C LYS A 126 -0.93 -5.51 7.59
N THR A 127 -1.74 -5.59 8.64
CA THR A 127 -3.00 -4.85 8.75
C THR A 127 -2.77 -3.50 9.42
N ASP A 128 -3.56 -2.48 9.08
CA ASP A 128 -3.50 -1.19 9.78
C ASP A 128 -4.16 -1.31 11.16
N PHE A 129 -5.47 -1.49 11.22
CA PHE A 129 -6.22 -1.57 12.48
C PHE A 129 -6.98 -2.89 12.56
N GLU A 130 -6.76 -3.65 13.61
CA GLU A 130 -7.49 -4.90 13.88
C GLU A 130 -8.41 -4.73 15.09
N PHE A 131 -9.69 -4.92 14.86
CA PHE A 131 -10.73 -5.00 15.88
C PHE A 131 -11.15 -6.46 16.10
N GLU A 132 -12.05 -6.70 17.03
CA GLU A 132 -12.48 -8.06 17.38
C GLU A 132 -13.03 -8.82 16.16
N ASN A 133 -13.88 -8.20 15.35
CA ASN A 133 -14.56 -8.85 14.22
C ASN A 133 -14.18 -8.32 12.85
N VAL A 134 -13.39 -7.26 12.77
CA VAL A 134 -13.06 -6.59 11.51
C VAL A 134 -11.63 -6.06 11.49
N ILE A 135 -11.03 -6.10 10.32
CA ILE A 135 -9.81 -5.38 10.00
C ILE A 135 -10.20 -4.14 9.19
N VAL A 136 -9.74 -2.98 9.62
CA VAL A 136 -9.95 -1.72 8.90
C VAL A 136 -8.62 -1.26 8.33
N ASP A 137 -8.56 -1.18 7.01
CA ASP A 137 -7.43 -0.65 6.27
C ASP A 137 -7.73 0.81 5.93
N THR A 138 -6.87 1.71 6.35
CA THR A 138 -7.08 3.16 6.24
C THR A 138 -6.35 3.72 5.03
N LYS A 139 -7.03 4.59 4.30
CA LYS A 139 -6.48 5.24 3.11
C LYS A 139 -6.63 6.75 3.20
N ALA A 140 -5.53 7.43 3.53
CA ALA A 140 -5.48 8.88 3.50
C ALA A 140 -5.47 9.39 2.05
N THR A 141 -6.29 10.37 1.77
CA THR A 141 -6.38 11.01 0.45
C THR A 141 -6.60 12.51 0.59
N ALA A 142 -6.12 13.30 -0.37
CA ALA A 142 -6.36 14.74 -0.34
C ALA A 142 -7.85 15.10 -0.51
N TYR A 143 -8.59 14.30 -1.30
CA TYR A 143 -10.03 14.48 -1.49
C TYR A 143 -10.70 13.18 -1.90
N ILE A 144 -11.98 13.04 -1.57
CA ILE A 144 -12.84 11.95 -2.05
C ILE A 144 -13.69 12.49 -3.19
N ARG A 145 -13.57 11.86 -4.35
CA ARG A 145 -14.32 12.29 -5.53
C ARG A 145 -15.78 11.84 -5.44
N ARG A 146 -16.69 12.82 -5.52
CA ARG A 146 -18.14 12.57 -5.50
C ARG A 146 -18.77 13.01 -6.83
N LEU A 147 -19.81 12.30 -7.23
CA LEU A 147 -20.71 12.67 -8.31
C LEU A 147 -21.65 13.78 -7.85
N LYS A 148 -22.34 14.47 -8.79
CA LYS A 148 -23.29 15.55 -8.50
C LYS A 148 -24.38 15.15 -7.47
N ALA A 149 -24.77 13.87 -7.41
CA ALA A 149 -25.74 13.35 -6.43
C ALA A 149 -25.13 13.02 -5.04
N GLY A 150 -23.90 13.44 -4.76
CA GLY A 150 -23.21 13.18 -3.48
C GLY A 150 -22.64 11.77 -3.32
N ARG A 151 -22.96 10.83 -4.22
CA ARG A 151 -22.39 9.47 -4.19
C ARG A 151 -20.92 9.51 -4.55
N VAL A 152 -20.12 8.65 -3.91
CA VAL A 152 -18.71 8.46 -4.29
C VAL A 152 -18.63 7.96 -5.72
N ASP A 153 -17.67 8.50 -6.49
CA ASP A 153 -17.47 8.11 -7.88
C ASP A 153 -16.87 6.69 -7.95
N PRO A 154 -17.61 5.69 -8.46
CA PRO A 154 -17.18 4.30 -8.48
C PRO A 154 -15.97 4.05 -9.40
N LYS A 155 -15.60 5.01 -10.25
CA LYS A 155 -14.36 4.92 -11.07
C LYS A 155 -13.09 5.12 -10.24
N TRP A 156 -13.22 5.67 -9.04
CA TRP A 156 -12.09 6.02 -8.20
C TRP A 156 -12.01 5.23 -6.90
N TYR A 157 -13.14 4.70 -6.42
CA TYR A 157 -13.22 4.04 -5.11
C TYR A 157 -14.23 2.88 -5.12
N PRO A 158 -13.87 1.75 -4.50
CA PRO A 158 -12.52 1.39 -4.09
C PRO A 158 -11.62 1.13 -5.29
N LYS A 159 -10.30 1.33 -5.13
CA LYS A 159 -9.33 0.99 -6.17
C LYS A 159 -9.15 -0.53 -6.25
N GLU A 160 -8.89 -1.06 -7.44
CA GLU A 160 -8.66 -2.51 -7.61
C GLU A 160 -7.49 -3.04 -6.78
N ALA A 161 -6.40 -2.26 -6.66
CA ALA A 161 -5.28 -2.62 -5.82
C ALA A 161 -5.65 -2.76 -4.34
N ASP A 162 -6.52 -1.86 -3.85
CA ASP A 162 -7.03 -1.92 -2.48
C ASP A 162 -7.96 -3.13 -2.31
N LEU A 163 -8.79 -3.44 -3.30
CA LEU A 163 -9.65 -4.63 -3.27
C LEU A 163 -8.82 -5.92 -3.21
N ARG A 164 -7.81 -6.08 -4.07
CA ARG A 164 -6.91 -7.25 -4.03
C ARG A 164 -6.25 -7.42 -2.67
N GLN A 165 -5.81 -6.32 -2.05
CA GLN A 165 -5.25 -6.33 -0.70
C GLN A 165 -6.27 -6.80 0.34
N GLN A 166 -7.51 -6.28 0.29
CA GLN A 166 -8.54 -6.63 1.26
C GLN A 166 -8.97 -8.10 1.18
N PHE A 167 -9.13 -8.63 -0.02
CA PHE A 167 -9.49 -10.03 -0.20
C PHE A 167 -8.35 -10.95 0.25
N LEU A 168 -7.09 -10.58 0.03
CA LEU A 168 -5.95 -11.31 0.61
C LEU A 168 -5.98 -11.25 2.14
N TYR A 169 -6.28 -10.11 2.75
CA TYR A 169 -6.34 -9.98 4.22
C TYR A 169 -7.50 -10.76 4.83
N ARG A 170 -8.67 -10.81 4.18
CA ARG A 170 -9.77 -11.70 4.60
C ARG A 170 -9.30 -13.13 4.73
N GLU A 171 -8.57 -13.60 3.74
CA GLU A 171 -8.04 -14.95 3.69
C GLU A 171 -6.99 -15.16 4.79
N LEU A 172 -5.97 -14.29 4.86
CA LEU A 172 -4.88 -14.43 5.81
C LEU A 172 -5.34 -14.39 7.27
N PHE A 173 -6.26 -13.52 7.61
CA PHE A 173 -6.66 -13.26 8.98
C PHE A 173 -7.98 -13.92 9.37
N SER A 174 -8.71 -14.50 8.40
CA SER A 174 -10.04 -15.10 8.60
C SER A 174 -11.03 -14.13 9.28
N LYS A 175 -10.95 -12.86 8.90
CA LYS A 175 -11.79 -11.77 9.44
C LYS A 175 -12.41 -10.95 8.31
N GLN A 176 -13.53 -10.31 8.58
CA GLN A 176 -14.06 -9.28 7.70
C GLN A 176 -13.07 -8.14 7.55
N THR A 177 -13.06 -7.51 6.39
CA THR A 177 -12.20 -6.34 6.13
C THR A 177 -13.02 -5.18 5.61
N MET A 178 -12.58 -3.97 5.92
CA MET A 178 -13.19 -2.72 5.49
C MET A 178 -12.11 -1.76 5.01
N LEU A 179 -12.41 -1.01 3.96
CA LEU A 179 -11.61 0.11 3.49
C LEU A 179 -12.21 1.42 3.98
N LEU A 180 -11.43 2.18 4.71
CA LEU A 180 -11.82 3.51 5.19
C LEU A 180 -10.97 4.58 4.51
N TYR A 181 -11.53 5.26 3.52
CA TYR A 181 -10.92 6.41 2.89
C TYR A 181 -11.26 7.68 3.67
N CYS A 182 -10.26 8.45 4.07
CA CYS A 182 -10.45 9.75 4.69
C CYS A 182 -9.65 10.82 3.96
N SER A 183 -10.30 11.95 3.73
CA SER A 183 -9.69 13.21 3.36
C SER A 183 -9.83 14.20 4.53
N TYR A 184 -9.23 15.36 4.39
CA TYR A 184 -9.38 16.41 5.40
C TYR A 184 -10.81 16.97 5.53
N LYS A 185 -11.71 16.66 4.60
CA LYS A 185 -13.11 17.14 4.59
C LYS A 185 -14.16 16.04 4.59
N ASP A 186 -13.80 14.83 4.22
CA ASP A 186 -14.78 13.82 3.87
C ASP A 186 -14.27 12.42 4.17
N THR A 187 -15.19 11.50 4.40
CA THR A 187 -14.91 10.10 4.70
C THR A 187 -15.75 9.18 3.82
N TYR A 188 -15.23 8.00 3.55
CA TYR A 188 -15.92 6.97 2.82
C TYR A 188 -15.50 5.59 3.29
N ALA A 189 -16.40 4.89 3.98
CA ALA A 189 -16.27 3.48 4.27
C ALA A 189 -16.77 2.68 3.05
N ALA A 190 -15.87 1.96 2.41
CA ALA A 190 -16.21 1.18 1.22
C ALA A 190 -16.73 -0.20 1.60
N ASP A 191 -17.95 -0.51 1.19
CA ASP A 191 -18.45 -1.87 1.19
C ASP A 191 -17.73 -2.69 0.11
N LEU A 192 -17.12 -3.78 0.52
CA LEU A 192 -16.41 -4.68 -0.37
C LEU A 192 -17.35 -5.66 -1.08
N GLY A 193 -18.54 -5.90 -0.48
CA GLY A 193 -19.54 -6.82 -1.03
C GLY A 193 -19.01 -8.22 -1.30
N ASP A 194 -19.74 -8.94 -2.15
CA ASP A 194 -19.40 -10.30 -2.60
C ASP A 194 -18.62 -10.31 -3.92
N ARG A 195 -17.71 -9.34 -4.07
CA ARG A 195 -16.87 -9.26 -5.25
C ARG A 195 -15.95 -10.47 -5.34
N VAL A 196 -15.87 -11.07 -6.51
CA VAL A 196 -15.08 -12.29 -6.75
C VAL A 196 -13.87 -11.99 -7.63
N GLY A 197 -12.87 -12.87 -7.57
CA GLY A 197 -11.73 -12.84 -8.46
C GLY A 197 -10.53 -12.01 -7.99
N TYR A 198 -10.65 -11.21 -6.94
CA TYR A 198 -9.54 -10.36 -6.47
C TYR A 198 -8.46 -11.13 -5.71
N LEU A 199 -8.85 -12.14 -4.94
CA LEU A 199 -7.89 -13.06 -4.31
C LEU A 199 -7.13 -13.84 -5.39
N GLU A 200 -7.85 -14.40 -6.34
CA GLU A 200 -7.28 -15.16 -7.45
C GLU A 200 -6.32 -14.33 -8.29
N GLN A 201 -6.64 -13.05 -8.56
CA GLN A 201 -5.74 -12.13 -9.23
C GLN A 201 -4.43 -11.95 -8.44
N MET A 202 -4.51 -11.80 -7.12
CA MET A 202 -3.33 -11.65 -6.27
C MET A 202 -2.48 -12.92 -6.24
N ILE A 203 -3.11 -14.09 -6.06
CA ILE A 203 -2.42 -15.38 -6.09
C ILE A 203 -1.78 -15.63 -7.46
N GLN A 204 -2.47 -15.28 -8.55
CA GLN A 204 -1.89 -15.38 -9.89
C GLN A 204 -0.69 -14.46 -10.08
N ALA A 205 -0.73 -13.24 -9.54
CA ALA A 205 0.43 -12.34 -9.55
C ALA A 205 1.62 -12.95 -8.80
N PHE A 206 1.40 -13.57 -7.65
CA PHE A 206 2.44 -14.26 -6.90
C PHE A 206 3.03 -15.44 -7.69
N LYS A 207 2.21 -16.25 -8.34
CA LYS A 207 2.66 -17.33 -9.24
C LYS A 207 3.49 -16.80 -10.40
N ASN A 208 3.10 -15.68 -10.99
CA ASN A 208 3.83 -15.05 -12.08
C ASN A 208 5.20 -14.53 -11.61
N ILE A 209 5.26 -13.90 -10.42
CA ILE A 209 6.52 -13.49 -9.80
C ILE A 209 7.43 -14.71 -9.59
N GLU A 210 6.92 -15.78 -9.00
CA GLU A 210 7.70 -17.01 -8.79
C GLU A 210 8.19 -17.65 -10.08
N HIS A 211 7.35 -17.64 -11.11
CA HIS A 211 7.73 -18.12 -12.43
C HIS A 211 8.93 -17.35 -12.97
N VAL A 212 8.85 -16.04 -12.96
CA VAL A 212 9.95 -15.17 -13.42
C VAL A 212 11.23 -15.41 -12.62
N LEU A 213 11.13 -15.50 -11.28
CA LEU A 213 12.26 -15.76 -10.40
C LEU A 213 12.87 -17.16 -10.61
N THR A 214 12.08 -18.13 -11.09
CA THR A 214 12.50 -19.50 -11.31
C THR A 214 13.24 -19.68 -12.64
N ILE A 215 12.73 -19.06 -13.71
CA ILE A 215 13.32 -19.20 -15.06
C ILE A 215 14.57 -18.34 -15.27
N ALA A 216 14.69 -17.24 -14.55
CA ALA A 216 15.83 -16.34 -14.65
C ALA A 216 17.07 -16.94 -13.97
N LYS A 217 18.24 -16.74 -14.59
CA LYS A 217 19.55 -17.09 -14.04
C LYS A 217 20.20 -15.92 -13.31
N SER A 218 19.81 -14.70 -13.66
CA SER A 218 20.33 -13.45 -13.07
C SER A 218 19.21 -12.39 -12.95
N LYS A 219 19.47 -11.32 -12.21
CA LYS A 219 18.56 -10.14 -12.14
C LYS A 219 18.45 -9.49 -13.52
N GLU A 220 19.54 -9.45 -14.27
CA GLU A 220 19.61 -8.90 -15.61
C GLU A 220 18.73 -9.67 -16.61
N ASP A 221 18.58 -11.00 -16.45
CA ASP A 221 17.64 -11.78 -17.25
C ASP A 221 16.21 -11.31 -17.04
N ILE A 222 15.81 -11.03 -15.79
CA ILE A 222 14.49 -10.51 -15.48
C ILE A 222 14.29 -9.12 -16.10
N VAL A 223 15.29 -8.25 -16.00
CA VAL A 223 15.26 -6.92 -16.63
C VAL A 223 14.97 -7.02 -18.13
N ARG A 224 15.62 -7.97 -18.83
CA ARG A 224 15.43 -8.17 -20.28
C ARG A 224 14.06 -8.72 -20.67
N MET A 225 13.33 -9.36 -19.72
CA MET A 225 11.97 -9.87 -19.97
C MET A 225 10.92 -8.75 -20.03
N TYR A 226 11.20 -7.59 -19.45
CA TYR A 226 10.24 -6.50 -19.35
C TYR A 226 10.75 -5.22 -20.01
N PRO A 227 10.04 -4.66 -20.99
CA PRO A 227 10.40 -3.39 -21.58
C PRO A 227 10.27 -2.27 -20.55
N LEU A 228 11.24 -1.36 -20.51
CA LEU A 228 11.19 -0.18 -19.67
C LEU A 228 10.24 0.85 -20.30
N THR A 229 9.14 1.15 -19.61
CA THR A 229 8.19 2.21 -19.97
C THR A 229 7.92 3.07 -18.76
N PHE A 230 7.65 4.36 -18.96
CA PHE A 230 7.40 5.33 -17.89
C PHE A 230 5.98 5.88 -17.89
N ASP A 231 5.05 5.26 -18.63
CA ASP A 231 3.67 5.72 -18.77
C ASP A 231 2.81 5.41 -17.53
N ASN A 232 3.25 4.47 -16.70
CA ASN A 232 2.52 4.05 -15.50
C ASN A 232 2.57 5.14 -14.42
N PHE A 233 1.47 5.25 -13.66
CA PHE A 233 1.34 6.24 -12.57
C PHE A 233 2.41 6.08 -11.47
N ARG A 234 2.98 4.89 -11.28
CA ARG A 234 4.03 4.63 -10.28
C ARG A 234 5.30 5.43 -10.53
N TRP A 235 5.55 5.82 -11.77
CA TRP A 235 6.68 6.67 -12.15
C TRP A 235 6.43 8.17 -11.96
N LYS A 236 5.18 8.57 -11.62
CA LYS A 236 4.83 9.99 -11.47
C LYS A 236 5.51 10.58 -10.24
N GLY A 237 6.21 11.70 -10.43
CA GLY A 237 6.86 12.42 -9.34
C GLY A 237 8.17 11.78 -8.81
N SER A 238 8.72 10.80 -9.52
CA SER A 238 9.97 10.11 -9.12
C SER A 238 11.00 10.15 -10.25
N PRO A 239 11.60 11.29 -10.56
CA PRO A 239 12.66 11.39 -11.60
C PRO A 239 13.88 10.54 -11.25
N GLU A 240 14.21 10.41 -9.96
CA GLU A 240 15.30 9.58 -9.45
C GLU A 240 15.07 8.10 -9.77
N ALA A 241 13.84 7.60 -9.50
CA ALA A 241 13.47 6.22 -9.84
C ALA A 241 13.57 5.94 -11.34
N LYS A 242 13.15 6.90 -12.19
CA LYS A 242 13.30 6.77 -13.65
C LYS A 242 14.75 6.72 -14.08
N SER A 243 15.58 7.60 -13.52
CA SER A 243 17.02 7.63 -13.79
C SER A 243 17.70 6.33 -13.36
N PHE A 244 17.37 5.83 -12.17
CA PHE A 244 17.87 4.56 -11.66
C PHE A 244 17.45 3.38 -12.56
N ALA A 245 16.15 3.29 -12.90
CA ALA A 245 15.65 2.26 -13.79
C ALA A 245 16.35 2.29 -15.16
N TYR A 246 16.53 3.48 -15.75
CA TYR A 246 17.24 3.63 -17.02
C TYR A 246 18.68 3.08 -16.95
N LYS A 247 19.39 3.35 -15.86
CA LYS A 247 20.74 2.80 -15.62
C LYS A 247 20.70 1.28 -15.52
N VAL A 248 19.78 0.70 -14.73
CA VAL A 248 19.64 -0.75 -14.55
C VAL A 248 19.40 -1.44 -15.90
N TRP A 249 18.50 -0.90 -16.74
CA TRP A 249 18.21 -1.48 -18.06
C TRP A 249 19.42 -1.38 -19.00
N ASN A 250 20.08 -0.23 -19.08
CA ASN A 250 21.28 -0.07 -19.91
C ASN A 250 22.40 -1.05 -19.51
N ASP A 251 22.64 -1.21 -18.21
CA ASP A 251 23.68 -2.12 -17.73
C ASP A 251 23.34 -3.59 -18.01
N ALA A 252 22.06 -3.98 -17.87
CA ALA A 252 21.59 -5.33 -18.17
C ALA A 252 21.77 -5.68 -19.66
N PHE A 253 21.46 -4.75 -20.58
CA PHE A 253 21.61 -4.97 -22.01
C PHE A 253 23.06 -4.97 -22.44
N LYS A 254 23.95 -4.14 -21.90
CA LYS A 254 25.41 -4.15 -22.19
C LYS A 254 26.05 -5.47 -21.79
N LYS A 255 25.71 -6.02 -20.62
CA LYS A 255 26.25 -7.32 -20.16
C LYS A 255 25.81 -8.51 -21.03
N GLY A 256 24.75 -8.39 -21.79
CA GLY A 256 24.25 -9.46 -22.66
C GLY A 256 24.85 -9.46 -24.07
N MET A 257 25.70 -8.47 -24.40
CA MET A 257 26.39 -8.35 -25.70
C MET A 257 27.83 -8.84 -25.66
N ASN A 258 28.34 -9.24 -24.51
CA ASN A 258 29.63 -9.88 -24.30
C ASN A 258 29.42 -11.37 -23.97
#